data_036befaa4d3924a0828c68a125b37cbe
#
_entry.id   036befaa4d3924a0828c68a125b37cbe
#
_cell.length_a   1.000
_cell.length_b   1.000
_cell.length_c   1.000
_cell.angle_alpha   90.00
_cell.angle_beta   90.00
_cell.angle_gamma   90.00
#
_symmetry.space_group_name_H-M   'P 1'
#
loop_
_entity.id
_entity.type
_entity.pdbx_description
1 polymer ?
#
loop_
_entity_poly.entity_id
_entity_poly.type
_entity_poly.pdbx_seq_one_letter_code
_entity_poly.pdbx_strand_id
1 'polypeptide(L)'
;MKFVSRGDTTVVDAYLSPILRRYVEQVAADMPGVRLLFMQSSGGLTDAHRFQGKDAVLSGPAGGIVGMARTAEQAGHDRVIGFDMGGTSTDVSHYAGQFERAFETQVAGVRMRAPMLAIHTVAAGGGSL
;
A
#
# COMPACT_ATOMS: atom_id res chain seq x y z
N MET A 1 -1.42 -24.84 6.57
CA MET A 1 -0.84 -23.59 6.04
C MET A 1 -0.69 -23.76 4.53
N LYS A 2 -1.26 -22.85 3.71
CA LYS A 2 -1.33 -23.00 2.24
C LYS A 2 0.07 -22.78 1.63
N PHE A 3 0.79 -23.86 1.31
CA PHE A 3 2.17 -23.83 0.82
C PHE A 3 2.31 -23.03 -0.49
N VAL A 4 1.44 -23.27 -1.47
CA VAL A 4 1.48 -22.60 -2.79
C VAL A 4 1.32 -21.08 -2.63
N SER A 5 0.32 -20.61 -1.90
CA SER A 5 0.08 -19.17 -1.72
C SER A 5 1.25 -18.44 -1.01
N ARG A 6 1.99 -19.16 -0.18
CA ARG A 6 3.24 -18.63 0.42
C ARG A 6 4.34 -18.54 -0.61
N GLY A 7 4.46 -19.56 -1.45
CA GLY A 7 5.42 -19.60 -2.55
C GLY A 7 5.22 -18.41 -3.49
N ASP A 8 3.98 -18.17 -3.92
CA ASP A 8 3.63 -17.03 -4.79
C ASP A 8 4.10 -15.69 -4.17
N THR A 9 3.77 -15.45 -2.89
CA THR A 9 4.17 -14.23 -2.18
C THR A 9 5.68 -14.12 -2.03
N THR A 10 6.38 -15.24 -1.78
CA THR A 10 7.84 -15.26 -1.67
C THR A 10 8.51 -14.90 -3.00
N VAL A 11 7.97 -15.39 -4.12
CA VAL A 11 8.48 -15.05 -5.46
C VAL A 11 8.32 -13.57 -5.74
N VAL A 12 7.16 -12.98 -5.44
CA VAL A 12 6.91 -11.53 -5.59
C VAL A 12 7.89 -10.73 -4.73
N ASP A 13 8.06 -11.12 -3.48
CA ASP A 13 8.98 -10.44 -2.57
C ASP A 13 10.44 -10.52 -3.07
N ALA A 14 10.87 -11.69 -3.50
CA ALA A 14 12.21 -11.88 -4.06
C ALA A 14 12.47 -11.06 -5.34
N TYR A 15 11.43 -10.89 -6.17
CA TYR A 15 11.50 -10.08 -7.39
C TYR A 15 11.56 -8.58 -7.10
N LEU A 16 10.74 -8.08 -6.19
CA LEU A 16 10.60 -6.64 -5.92
C LEU A 16 11.64 -6.10 -4.95
N SER A 17 12.05 -6.89 -3.96
CA SER A 17 12.92 -6.42 -2.87
C SER A 17 14.28 -5.88 -3.33
N PRO A 18 14.97 -6.43 -4.35
CA PRO A 18 16.23 -5.85 -4.81
C PRO A 18 16.10 -4.43 -5.39
N ILE A 19 15.02 -4.16 -6.12
CA ILE A 19 14.74 -2.84 -6.70
C ILE A 19 14.36 -1.86 -5.58
N LEU A 20 13.50 -2.30 -4.66
CA LEU A 20 13.05 -1.51 -3.54
C LEU A 20 14.21 -1.12 -2.62
N ARG A 21 15.11 -2.03 -2.30
CA ARG A 21 16.29 -1.76 -1.46
C ARG A 21 17.17 -0.67 -2.06
N ARG A 22 17.48 -0.75 -3.35
CA ARG A 22 18.27 0.29 -4.03
C ARG A 22 17.61 1.67 -3.94
N TYR A 23 16.30 1.73 -4.13
CA TYR A 23 15.55 2.97 -3.97
C TYR A 23 15.63 3.51 -2.53
N VAL A 24 15.39 2.65 -1.53
CA VAL A 24 15.46 3.02 -0.11
C VAL A 24 16.86 3.49 0.29
N GLU A 25 17.91 2.80 -0.18
CA GLU A 25 19.31 3.17 0.07
C GLU A 25 19.64 4.53 -0.53
N GLN A 26 19.16 4.81 -1.75
CA GLN A 26 19.35 6.12 -2.40
C GLN A 26 18.66 7.23 -1.60
N VAL A 27 17.41 7.07 -1.21
CA VAL A 27 16.70 8.05 -0.39
C VAL A 27 17.40 8.26 0.96
N ALA A 28 17.87 7.19 1.59
CA ALA A 28 18.59 7.27 2.86
C ALA A 28 19.92 8.02 2.72
N ALA A 29 20.64 7.84 1.61
CA ALA A 29 21.88 8.56 1.32
C ALA A 29 21.65 10.07 1.13
N ASP A 30 20.52 10.44 0.51
CA ASP A 30 20.15 11.85 0.27
C ASP A 30 19.62 12.54 1.54
N MET A 31 19.30 11.76 2.60
CA MET A 31 18.73 12.26 3.86
C MET A 31 19.52 11.77 5.09
N PRO A 32 20.81 12.14 5.22
CA PRO A 32 21.66 11.65 6.31
C PRO A 32 21.15 12.12 7.67
N GLY A 33 21.14 11.23 8.65
CA GLY A 33 20.70 11.50 10.01
C GLY A 33 19.18 11.56 10.22
N VAL A 34 18.39 11.39 9.17
CA VAL A 34 16.92 11.33 9.25
C VAL A 34 16.45 9.91 9.46
N ARG A 35 15.54 9.70 10.41
CA ARG A 35 14.86 8.42 10.58
C ARG A 35 13.80 8.26 9.50
N LEU A 36 14.01 7.36 8.56
CA LEU A 36 13.08 7.09 7.48
C LEU A 36 12.11 5.96 7.85
N LEU A 37 10.84 6.25 7.70
CA LEU A 37 9.74 5.28 7.84
C LEU A 37 8.98 5.21 6.51
N PHE A 38 8.70 4.00 6.07
CA PHE A 38 7.97 3.73 4.84
C PHE A 38 6.59 3.16 5.14
N MET A 39 5.59 3.62 4.39
CA MET A 39 4.24 3.09 4.44
C MET A 39 4.22 1.68 3.84
N GLN A 40 3.55 0.76 4.53
CA GLN A 40 3.28 -0.59 4.04
C GLN A 40 1.87 -0.69 3.46
N SER A 41 1.64 -1.66 2.60
CA SER A 41 0.31 -1.99 2.06
C SER A 41 -0.74 -2.30 3.15
N SER A 42 -0.28 -2.67 4.34
CA SER A 42 -1.12 -2.89 5.52
C SER A 42 -1.62 -1.61 6.21
N GLY A 43 -1.13 -0.43 5.79
CA GLY A 43 -1.40 0.85 6.42
C GLY A 43 -0.51 1.16 7.64
N GLY A 44 0.45 0.29 7.95
CA GLY A 44 1.45 0.53 8.98
C GLY A 44 2.72 1.20 8.45
N LEU A 45 3.50 1.79 9.34
CA LEU A 45 4.84 2.29 9.03
C LEU A 45 5.90 1.29 9.46
N THR A 46 6.93 1.12 8.64
CA THR A 46 8.09 0.30 8.95
C THR A 46 9.38 1.08 8.75
N ASP A 47 10.42 0.69 9.47
CA ASP A 47 11.77 1.22 9.28
C ASP A 47 12.30 0.88 7.88
N ALA A 48 13.07 1.80 7.30
CA ALA A 48 13.63 1.68 5.96
C ALA A 48 14.33 0.33 5.72
N HIS A 49 15.11 -0.16 6.70
CA HIS A 49 15.84 -1.42 6.58
C HIS A 49 14.97 -2.68 6.65
N ARG A 50 13.72 -2.55 7.08
CA ARG A 50 12.73 -3.64 7.19
C ARG A 50 11.69 -3.62 6.09
N PHE A 51 11.71 -2.61 5.22
CA PHE A 51 10.74 -2.48 4.16
C PHE A 51 11.00 -3.53 3.07
N GLN A 52 10.03 -4.37 2.79
CA GLN A 52 10.12 -5.52 1.86
C GLN A 52 9.19 -5.34 0.67
N GLY A 53 9.55 -5.96 -0.46
CA GLY A 53 8.80 -5.85 -1.71
C GLY A 53 7.33 -6.24 -1.59
N LYS A 54 7.01 -7.32 -0.88
CA LYS A 54 5.63 -7.77 -0.64
C LYS A 54 4.78 -6.75 0.11
N ASP A 55 5.40 -5.88 0.92
CA ASP A 55 4.72 -4.87 1.73
C ASP A 55 4.56 -3.53 0.99
N ALA A 56 5.26 -3.36 -0.14
CA ALA A 56 5.31 -2.11 -0.89
C ALA A 56 4.26 -1.98 -2.00
N VAL A 57 3.66 -3.09 -2.44
CA VAL A 57 2.90 -3.19 -3.71
C VAL A 57 1.74 -2.19 -3.78
N LEU A 58 0.97 -2.02 -2.71
CA LEU A 58 -0.14 -1.07 -2.60
C LEU A 58 0.10 -0.03 -1.51
N SER A 59 1.36 0.29 -1.22
CA SER A 59 1.72 1.21 -0.13
C SER A 59 1.28 2.66 -0.37
N GLY A 60 1.30 3.12 -1.63
CA GLY A 60 0.81 4.45 -2.00
C GLY A 60 -0.67 4.64 -1.68
N PRO A 61 -1.57 3.86 -2.30
CA PRO A 61 -3.00 3.87 -1.96
C PRO A 61 -3.28 3.63 -0.47
N ALA A 62 -2.54 2.73 0.19
CA ALA A 62 -2.68 2.51 1.64
C ALA A 62 -2.39 3.78 2.45
N GLY A 63 -1.36 4.54 2.06
CA GLY A 63 -1.07 5.85 2.65
C GLY A 63 -2.21 6.85 2.47
N GLY A 64 -2.82 6.87 1.28
CA GLY A 64 -4.01 7.68 0.98
C GLY A 64 -5.19 7.34 1.91
N ILE A 65 -5.48 6.05 2.11
CA ILE A 65 -6.55 5.59 3.02
C ILE A 65 -6.28 6.02 4.47
N VAL A 66 -5.05 5.85 4.94
CA VAL A 66 -4.66 6.27 6.31
C VAL A 66 -4.81 7.79 6.45
N GLY A 67 -4.34 8.56 5.47
CA GLY A 67 -4.47 10.02 5.44
C GLY A 67 -5.93 10.47 5.45
N MET A 68 -6.76 9.88 4.58
CA MET A 68 -8.21 10.12 4.55
C MET A 68 -8.87 9.86 5.90
N ALA A 69 -8.65 8.70 6.50
CA ALA A 69 -9.26 8.32 7.76
C ALA A 69 -8.87 9.28 8.88
N ARG A 70 -7.58 9.63 9.00
CA ARG A 70 -7.09 10.54 10.03
C ARG A 70 -7.61 11.97 9.86
N THR A 71 -7.69 12.46 8.62
CA THR A 71 -8.26 13.79 8.33
C THR A 71 -9.76 13.82 8.63
N ALA A 72 -10.48 12.75 8.26
CA ALA A 72 -11.91 12.64 8.56
C ALA A 72 -12.19 12.60 10.07
N GLU A 73 -11.42 11.80 10.83
CA GLU A 73 -11.53 11.74 12.29
C GLU A 73 -11.29 13.11 12.94
N GLN A 74 -10.29 13.85 12.48
CA GLN A 74 -10.01 15.22 12.97
C GLN A 74 -11.15 16.19 12.65
N ALA A 75 -11.87 15.98 11.55
CA ALA A 75 -13.04 16.75 11.17
C ALA A 75 -14.35 16.28 11.84
N GLY A 76 -14.29 15.24 12.69
CA GLY A 76 -15.44 14.70 13.41
C GLY A 76 -16.27 13.69 12.63
N HIS A 77 -15.72 13.12 11.55
CA HIS A 77 -16.37 12.09 10.73
C HIS A 77 -15.74 10.72 10.99
N ASP A 78 -16.55 9.76 11.40
CA ASP A 78 -16.14 8.38 11.71
C ASP A 78 -16.49 7.39 10.60
N ARG A 79 -17.23 7.81 9.57
CA ARG A 79 -17.64 6.99 8.43
C ARG A 79 -17.46 7.78 7.15
N VAL A 80 -16.53 7.34 6.32
CA VAL A 80 -16.18 8.05 5.08
C VAL A 80 -15.87 7.08 3.95
N ILE A 81 -16.09 7.54 2.73
CA ILE A 81 -15.62 6.90 1.50
C ILE A 81 -14.48 7.76 0.96
N GLY A 82 -13.33 7.15 0.73
CA GLY A 82 -12.21 7.74 0.03
C GLY A 82 -12.37 7.59 -1.46
N PHE A 83 -12.07 8.65 -2.19
CA PHE A 83 -12.10 8.67 -3.64
C PHE A 83 -10.86 9.41 -4.14
N ASP A 84 -9.88 8.66 -4.62
CA ASP A 84 -8.60 9.17 -5.11
C ASP A 84 -8.51 8.94 -6.63
N MET A 85 -8.79 10.00 -7.39
CA MET A 85 -8.72 9.95 -8.85
C MET A 85 -7.38 10.50 -9.32
N GLY A 86 -6.54 9.60 -9.84
CA GLY A 86 -5.32 9.94 -10.55
C GLY A 86 -5.55 10.20 -12.05
N GLY A 87 -4.47 10.20 -12.83
CA GLY A 87 -4.56 10.38 -14.29
C GLY A 87 -5.12 9.16 -15.02
N THR A 88 -4.91 7.95 -14.53
CA THR A 88 -5.22 6.68 -15.20
C THR A 88 -6.20 5.80 -14.45
N SER A 89 -6.32 5.95 -13.15
CA SER A 89 -7.15 5.11 -12.29
C SER A 89 -7.76 5.90 -11.15
N THR A 90 -8.80 5.35 -10.58
CA THR A 90 -9.45 5.86 -9.36
C THR A 90 -9.44 4.78 -8.31
N ASP A 91 -8.90 5.07 -7.15
CA ASP A 91 -8.91 4.22 -5.98
C ASP A 91 -10.06 4.61 -5.04
N VAL A 92 -10.91 3.64 -4.73
CA VAL A 92 -12.04 3.83 -3.81
C VAL A 92 -11.81 2.98 -2.56
N SER A 93 -12.04 3.57 -1.42
CA SER A 93 -11.87 2.91 -0.12
C SER A 93 -12.97 3.32 0.86
N HIS A 94 -13.20 2.48 1.86
CA HIS A 94 -14.19 2.71 2.89
C HIS A 94 -13.54 2.67 4.28
N TYR A 95 -13.97 3.59 5.15
CA TYR A 95 -13.59 3.63 6.55
C TYR A 95 -14.81 3.87 7.42
N ALA A 96 -14.98 3.03 8.46
CA ALA A 96 -16.07 3.14 9.44
C ALA A 96 -15.56 2.82 10.85
N GLY A 97 -14.59 3.65 11.33
CA GLY A 97 -13.92 3.45 12.61
C GLY A 97 -12.84 2.37 12.60
N GLN A 98 -12.76 1.57 11.53
CA GLN A 98 -11.72 0.59 11.32
C GLN A 98 -11.40 0.44 9.83
N PHE A 99 -10.16 0.11 9.52
CA PHE A 99 -9.73 -0.15 8.14
C PHE A 99 -10.22 -1.52 7.67
N GLU A 100 -10.79 -1.56 6.47
CA GLU A 100 -11.03 -2.83 5.79
C GLU A 100 -9.72 -3.45 5.33
N ARG A 101 -9.59 -4.77 5.50
CA ARG A 101 -8.35 -5.50 5.21
C ARG A 101 -8.60 -6.68 4.28
N ALA A 102 -7.67 -6.87 3.35
CA ALA A 102 -7.57 -8.06 2.52
C ALA A 102 -6.30 -8.84 2.90
N PHE A 103 -6.40 -10.15 3.03
CA PHE A 103 -5.26 -11.04 3.32
C PHE A 103 -4.78 -11.81 2.08
N GLU A 104 -5.58 -11.82 1.05
CA GLU A 104 -5.27 -12.43 -0.24
C GLU A 104 -5.81 -11.51 -1.33
N THR A 105 -4.97 -11.11 -2.27
CA THR A 105 -5.32 -10.23 -3.38
C THR A 105 -4.63 -10.67 -4.67
N GLN A 106 -5.14 -10.18 -5.79
CA GLN A 106 -4.48 -10.31 -7.09
C GLN A 106 -4.01 -8.93 -7.54
N VAL A 107 -2.72 -8.81 -7.81
CA VAL A 107 -2.13 -7.59 -8.37
C VAL A 107 -1.47 -7.94 -9.69
N ALA A 108 -1.89 -7.29 -10.78
CA ALA A 108 -1.42 -7.56 -12.14
C ALA A 108 -1.46 -9.06 -12.52
N GLY A 109 -2.52 -9.77 -12.11
CA GLY A 109 -2.71 -11.20 -12.37
C GLY A 109 -1.91 -12.15 -11.45
N VAL A 110 -1.07 -11.61 -10.56
CA VAL A 110 -0.30 -12.40 -9.60
C VAL A 110 -1.00 -12.43 -8.25
N ARG A 111 -1.21 -13.64 -7.73
CA ARG A 111 -1.79 -13.82 -6.40
C ARG A 111 -0.76 -13.51 -5.32
N MET A 112 -1.16 -12.72 -4.35
CA MET A 112 -0.37 -12.40 -3.17
C MET A 112 -1.15 -12.68 -1.89
N ARG A 113 -0.47 -13.18 -0.88
CA ARG A 113 -1.03 -13.37 0.46
C ARG A 113 -0.19 -12.60 1.47
N ALA A 114 -0.55 -11.33 1.64
CA ALA A 114 0.03 -10.42 2.62
C ALA A 114 -1.09 -9.54 3.20
N PRO A 115 -0.97 -9.05 4.43
CA PRO A 115 -1.93 -8.09 4.96
C PRO A 115 -1.90 -6.80 4.14
N MET A 116 -3.05 -6.40 3.61
CA MET A 116 -3.21 -5.16 2.84
C MET A 116 -4.49 -4.45 3.26
N LEU A 117 -4.55 -3.14 3.09
CA LEU A 117 -5.82 -2.43 3.13
C LEU A 117 -6.65 -2.79 1.90
N ALA A 118 -7.96 -2.91 2.06
CA ALA A 118 -8.87 -3.17 0.95
C ALA A 118 -9.02 -1.91 0.10
N ILE A 119 -8.68 -2.02 -1.19
CA ILE A 119 -8.71 -0.94 -2.17
C ILE A 119 -9.44 -1.45 -3.40
N HIS A 120 -10.40 -0.67 -3.88
CA HIS A 120 -11.12 -0.96 -5.11
C HIS A 120 -10.65 0.01 -6.19
N THR A 121 -9.86 -0.50 -7.13
CA THR A 121 -9.31 0.30 -8.21
C THR A 121 -10.18 0.16 -9.47
N VAL A 122 -10.57 1.28 -10.04
CA VAL A 122 -11.27 1.36 -11.33
C VAL A 122 -10.32 1.99 -12.35
N ALA A 123 -10.21 1.40 -13.54
CA ALA A 123 -9.38 1.91 -14.64
C ALA A 123 -10.06 3.10 -15.34
N ALA A 124 -10.34 4.15 -14.59
CA ALA A 124 -10.88 5.43 -15.06
C ALA A 124 -10.19 6.55 -14.26
N GLY A 125 -9.63 7.52 -14.94
CA GLY A 125 -8.92 8.65 -14.34
C GLY A 125 -9.11 9.92 -15.15
N GLY A 126 -8.54 11.02 -14.68
CA GLY A 126 -8.67 12.34 -15.31
C GLY A 126 -8.09 12.44 -16.72
N GLY A 127 -7.24 11.49 -17.14
CA GLY A 127 -6.71 11.36 -18.50
C GLY A 127 -7.49 10.40 -19.40
N SER A 128 -8.56 9.77 -18.89
CA SER A 128 -9.41 8.87 -19.67
C SER A 128 -10.36 9.69 -20.56
N LEU A 129 -10.39 9.38 -21.84
CA LEU A 129 -11.30 9.97 -22.83
C LEU A 129 -12.51 9.05 -23.02
#